data_7f4fec5c75c364575a7b4aee75fe0e00
#
_entry.id   7f4fec5c75c364575a7b4aee75fe0e00
#
_cell.length_a   1.000
_cell.length_b   1.000
_cell.length_c   1.000
_cell.angle_alpha   90.00
_cell.angle_beta   90.00
_cell.angle_gamma   90.00
#
_symmetry.space_group_name_H-M   'P 1'
#
loop_
_entity.id
_entity.type
_entity.pdbx_description
1 polymer ?
#
loop_
_entity_poly.entity_id
_entity_poly.type
_entity_poly.pdbx_seq_one_letter_code
_entity_poly.pdbx_strand_id
1 'polypeptide(L)'
;MARKNPNLPSRVPRKVFSKTGLLADLQAVDIDAASRNRVLALETGFRQRVQNHIASLPIANALLENFSTNPFVLMIYAQAKHYTRLSELEDDILPAKLFSSMETSAGRMVEDVALPVYGWQAVPSGMHSANSALDGKQLALPLLKAATLKSGPRCLNDEMSENFADNVLGYGPTWLSDNGASQLDFTYGVLYGTKKQSNKKDWHILRNIAEKLPAGQVVNPPWQRWECQFRLAHQPATATVRIGKDWWDYLGGSLCLTEICAALIRACVAPGQADPVGTRYTISDLASIVALPRDQSPINVSILQASQMPWLFFLMRHFCDEMTD
;
A
#
# COMPACT_ATOMS: atom_id res chain seq x y z
N MET A 1 -6.00 -23.93 22.00
CA MET A 1 -6.63 -22.65 21.62
C MET A 1 -5.75 -21.51 22.12
N ALA A 2 -5.17 -20.70 21.23
CA ALA A 2 -4.42 -19.51 21.65
C ALA A 2 -5.36 -18.55 22.40
N ARG A 3 -4.98 -18.11 23.59
CA ARG A 3 -5.75 -17.13 24.37
C ARG A 3 -5.85 -15.85 23.52
N LYS A 4 -7.07 -15.42 23.15
CA LYS A 4 -7.30 -14.14 22.48
C LYS A 4 -6.80 -13.03 23.41
N ASN A 5 -5.89 -12.20 22.92
CA ASN A 5 -5.46 -11.00 23.64
C ASN A 5 -6.67 -10.04 23.76
N PRO A 6 -7.18 -9.74 24.97
CA PRO A 6 -8.37 -8.90 25.15
C PRO A 6 -8.15 -7.44 24.68
N ASN A 7 -6.89 -7.02 24.57
CA ASN A 7 -6.51 -5.68 24.16
C ASN A 7 -6.44 -5.50 22.62
N LEU A 8 -6.45 -6.60 21.87
CA LEU A 8 -6.40 -6.58 20.42
C LEU A 8 -7.72 -6.04 19.84
N PRO A 9 -7.68 -5.18 18.81
CA PRO A 9 -8.90 -4.74 18.11
C PRO A 9 -9.65 -5.93 17.51
N SER A 10 -10.70 -6.38 18.19
CA SER A 10 -11.43 -7.60 17.84
C SER A 10 -12.58 -7.35 16.86
N ARG A 11 -13.12 -6.14 16.86
CA ARG A 11 -14.21 -5.70 15.97
C ARG A 11 -13.66 -4.73 14.92
N VAL A 12 -13.14 -5.29 13.84
CA VAL A 12 -12.80 -4.48 12.66
C VAL A 12 -14.01 -4.53 11.73
N PRO A 13 -14.69 -3.41 11.47
CA PRO A 13 -15.77 -3.37 10.51
C PRO A 13 -15.27 -3.80 9.13
N ARG A 14 -16.13 -4.45 8.36
CA ARG A 14 -15.84 -4.75 6.96
C ARG A 14 -15.70 -3.46 6.17
N LYS A 15 -14.66 -3.36 5.35
CA LYS A 15 -14.54 -2.30 4.36
C LYS A 15 -15.32 -2.75 3.13
N VAL A 16 -16.40 -2.06 2.83
CA VAL A 16 -17.25 -2.35 1.66
C VAL A 16 -17.13 -1.19 0.67
N PHE A 17 -16.90 -1.49 -0.59
CA PHE A 17 -16.98 -0.53 -1.68
C PHE A 17 -18.18 -0.86 -2.55
N SER A 18 -18.92 0.15 -2.98
CA SER A 18 -19.88 0.00 -4.07
C SER A 18 -19.25 0.46 -5.37
N LYS A 19 -19.49 -0.24 -6.45
CA LYS A 19 -19.00 0.14 -7.78
C LYS A 19 -19.56 1.49 -8.21
N THR A 20 -20.84 1.71 -7.92
CA THR A 20 -21.51 3.01 -8.14
C THR A 20 -20.80 4.14 -7.40
N GLY A 21 -20.41 3.91 -6.13
CA GLY A 21 -19.64 4.88 -5.35
C GLY A 21 -18.26 5.15 -5.94
N LEU A 22 -17.55 4.10 -6.39
CA LEU A 22 -16.24 4.25 -7.04
C LEU A 22 -16.33 5.03 -8.36
N LEU A 23 -17.39 4.85 -9.12
CA LEU A 23 -17.62 5.61 -10.33
C LEU A 23 -17.99 7.09 -10.03
N ALA A 24 -18.72 7.35 -8.95
CA ALA A 24 -18.97 8.71 -8.47
C ALA A 24 -17.68 9.40 -8.00
N ASP A 25 -16.81 8.68 -7.27
CA ASP A 25 -15.49 9.18 -6.89
C ASP A 25 -14.63 9.50 -8.13
N LEU A 26 -14.64 8.62 -9.14
CA LEU A 26 -13.92 8.85 -10.40
C LEU A 26 -14.46 10.09 -11.14
N GLN A 27 -15.76 10.29 -11.14
CA GLN A 27 -16.40 11.48 -11.73
C GLN A 27 -16.00 12.76 -10.93
N ALA A 28 -15.96 12.67 -9.61
CA ALA A 28 -15.51 13.78 -8.78
C ALA A 28 -14.04 14.16 -9.08
N VAL A 29 -13.16 13.15 -9.26
CA VAL A 29 -11.76 13.36 -9.69
C VAL A 29 -11.71 14.01 -11.07
N ASP A 30 -12.57 13.62 -12.00
CA ASP A 30 -12.59 14.19 -13.36
C ASP A 30 -13.08 15.64 -13.41
N ILE A 31 -14.01 16.01 -12.52
CA ILE A 31 -14.56 17.38 -12.44
C ILE A 31 -13.60 18.33 -11.71
N ASP A 32 -12.96 17.88 -10.63
CA ASP A 32 -12.05 18.72 -9.86
C ASP A 32 -10.70 18.92 -10.57
N ALA A 33 -10.41 20.17 -10.94
CA ALA A 33 -9.18 20.50 -11.66
C ALA A 33 -7.91 20.16 -10.87
N ALA A 34 -7.92 20.28 -9.54
CA ALA A 34 -6.78 19.94 -8.70
C ALA A 34 -6.53 18.42 -8.68
N SER A 35 -7.59 17.62 -8.55
CA SER A 35 -7.53 16.17 -8.65
C SER A 35 -7.03 15.70 -10.02
N ARG A 36 -7.57 16.24 -11.10
CA ARG A 36 -7.07 15.94 -12.47
C ARG A 36 -5.59 16.22 -12.63
N ASN A 37 -5.13 17.38 -12.14
CA ASN A 37 -3.71 17.74 -12.21
C ASN A 37 -2.84 16.76 -11.40
N ARG A 38 -3.30 16.32 -10.22
CA ARG A 38 -2.59 15.29 -9.45
C ARG A 38 -2.54 13.95 -10.21
N VAL A 39 -3.65 13.51 -10.82
CA VAL A 39 -3.66 12.29 -11.64
C VAL A 39 -2.65 12.37 -12.79
N LEU A 40 -2.57 13.50 -13.50
CA LEU A 40 -1.61 13.67 -14.59
C LEU A 40 -0.15 13.67 -14.10
N ALA A 41 0.11 14.31 -12.96
CA ALA A 41 1.43 14.29 -12.34
C ALA A 41 1.83 12.88 -11.88
N LEU A 42 0.93 12.17 -11.24
CA LEU A 42 1.10 10.76 -10.83
C LEU A 42 1.31 9.85 -12.04
N GLU A 43 0.48 9.98 -13.10
CA GLU A 43 0.62 9.20 -14.35
C GLU A 43 2.01 9.37 -14.95
N THR A 44 2.48 10.61 -15.05
CA THR A 44 3.80 10.91 -15.59
C THR A 44 4.90 10.24 -14.77
N GLY A 45 4.86 10.37 -13.44
CA GLY A 45 5.81 9.76 -12.54
C GLY A 45 5.79 8.24 -12.59
N PHE A 46 4.59 7.63 -12.54
CA PHE A 46 4.44 6.17 -12.63
C PHE A 46 4.93 5.63 -13.98
N ARG A 47 4.55 6.26 -15.08
CA ARG A 47 4.99 5.87 -16.43
C ARG A 47 6.52 5.86 -16.54
N GLN A 48 7.18 6.91 -16.07
CA GLN A 48 8.63 7.00 -16.05
C GLN A 48 9.28 5.88 -15.21
N ARG A 49 8.75 5.65 -14.01
CA ARG A 49 9.28 4.60 -13.10
C ARG A 49 9.06 3.20 -13.65
N VAL A 50 7.88 2.92 -14.20
CA VAL A 50 7.57 1.62 -14.83
C VAL A 50 8.49 1.38 -16.03
N GLN A 51 8.66 2.36 -16.91
CA GLN A 51 9.54 2.26 -18.08
C GLN A 51 11.00 2.02 -17.67
N ASN A 52 11.51 2.77 -16.69
CA ASN A 52 12.87 2.61 -16.18
C ASN A 52 13.05 1.22 -15.56
N HIS A 53 12.06 0.73 -14.81
CA HIS A 53 12.13 -0.60 -14.21
C HIS A 53 12.15 -1.71 -15.28
N ILE A 54 11.23 -1.64 -16.26
CA ILE A 54 11.17 -2.61 -17.37
C ILE A 54 12.49 -2.62 -18.15
N ALA A 55 13.06 -1.45 -18.44
CA ALA A 55 14.33 -1.33 -19.15
C ALA A 55 15.53 -1.90 -18.35
N SER A 56 15.44 -1.92 -17.01
CA SER A 56 16.48 -2.46 -16.14
C SER A 56 16.37 -3.97 -15.90
N LEU A 57 15.30 -4.62 -16.36
CA LEU A 57 15.12 -6.06 -16.18
C LEU A 57 16.17 -6.84 -17.00
N PRO A 58 16.85 -7.84 -16.42
CA PRO A 58 17.94 -8.59 -17.09
C PRO A 58 17.37 -9.64 -18.06
N ILE A 59 16.63 -9.20 -19.09
CA ILE A 59 15.96 -10.09 -20.04
C ILE A 59 16.93 -10.58 -21.13
N ALA A 60 17.85 -9.71 -21.58
CA ALA A 60 18.70 -9.99 -22.74
C ALA A 60 19.85 -10.97 -22.45
N ASN A 61 20.33 -11.05 -21.20
CA ASN A 61 21.39 -11.97 -20.77
C ASN A 61 20.97 -12.60 -19.44
N ALA A 62 20.03 -13.53 -19.50
CA ALA A 62 19.49 -14.22 -18.34
C ALA A 62 20.52 -15.26 -17.83
N LEU A 63 21.31 -14.89 -16.82
CA LEU A 63 22.19 -15.83 -16.11
C LEU A 63 21.46 -16.31 -14.85
N LEU A 64 21.60 -17.57 -14.48
CA LEU A 64 20.95 -18.18 -13.32
C LEU A 64 21.21 -17.38 -12.03
N GLU A 65 22.37 -16.78 -11.88
CA GLU A 65 22.73 -15.92 -10.73
C GLU A 65 21.79 -14.71 -10.58
N ASN A 66 21.32 -14.16 -11.70
CA ASN A 66 20.37 -13.03 -11.73
C ASN A 66 18.92 -13.45 -11.41
N PHE A 67 18.64 -14.75 -11.54
CA PHE A 67 17.31 -15.35 -11.32
C PHE A 67 17.29 -16.31 -10.14
N SER A 68 18.26 -16.19 -9.21
CA SER A 68 18.31 -17.09 -8.07
C SER A 68 17.03 -17.01 -7.24
N THR A 69 16.43 -18.15 -7.05
CA THR A 69 15.22 -18.38 -6.25
C THR A 69 15.52 -19.50 -5.26
N ASN A 70 14.79 -19.56 -4.17
CA ASN A 70 14.95 -20.67 -3.22
C ASN A 70 14.77 -22.02 -3.94
N PRO A 71 15.81 -22.87 -4.02
CA PRO A 71 15.75 -24.09 -4.79
C PRO A 71 14.71 -25.10 -4.28
N PHE A 72 14.37 -25.07 -2.99
CA PHE A 72 13.31 -25.91 -2.44
C PHE A 72 11.94 -25.53 -2.98
N VAL A 73 11.67 -24.22 -3.17
CA VAL A 73 10.43 -23.74 -3.79
C VAL A 73 10.33 -24.22 -5.24
N LEU A 74 11.44 -24.18 -5.99
CA LEU A 74 11.46 -24.69 -7.37
C LEU A 74 11.12 -26.18 -7.45
N MET A 75 11.63 -26.98 -6.52
CA MET A 75 11.32 -28.42 -6.48
C MET A 75 9.87 -28.70 -6.12
N ILE A 76 9.30 -27.96 -5.16
CA ILE A 76 7.89 -28.08 -4.80
C ILE A 76 7.00 -27.65 -5.98
N TYR A 77 7.39 -26.60 -6.69
CA TYR A 77 6.67 -26.12 -7.85
C TYR A 77 6.70 -27.12 -9.00
N ALA A 78 7.88 -27.69 -9.30
CA ALA A 78 8.03 -28.74 -10.31
C ALA A 78 7.13 -29.95 -10.01
N GLN A 79 7.05 -30.37 -8.74
CA GLN A 79 6.13 -31.43 -8.33
C GLN A 79 4.65 -31.03 -8.53
N ALA A 80 4.28 -29.83 -8.16
CA ALA A 80 2.89 -29.34 -8.30
C ALA A 80 2.45 -29.25 -9.77
N LYS A 81 3.39 -29.01 -10.67
CA LYS A 81 3.17 -28.94 -12.13
C LYS A 81 3.39 -30.26 -12.85
N HIS A 82 3.85 -31.31 -12.12
CA HIS A 82 4.22 -32.62 -12.70
C HIS A 82 5.31 -32.52 -13.77
N TYR A 83 6.26 -31.58 -13.62
CA TYR A 83 7.38 -31.43 -14.56
C TYR A 83 8.35 -32.60 -14.46
N THR A 84 8.80 -33.05 -15.58
CA THR A 84 9.76 -34.14 -15.70
C THR A 84 11.11 -33.71 -16.32
N ARG A 85 11.13 -32.54 -16.93
CA ARG A 85 12.30 -31.96 -17.56
C ARG A 85 12.62 -30.59 -16.99
N LEU A 86 13.89 -30.25 -16.88
CA LEU A 86 14.36 -28.98 -16.35
C LEU A 86 13.92 -27.78 -17.25
N SER A 87 13.84 -28.02 -18.57
CA SER A 87 13.38 -27.01 -19.53
C SER A 87 11.94 -26.54 -19.26
N GLU A 88 11.07 -27.40 -18.73
CA GLU A 88 9.70 -27.03 -18.36
C GLU A 88 9.67 -26.07 -17.15
N LEU A 89 10.63 -26.26 -16.23
CA LEU A 89 10.78 -25.36 -15.07
C LEU A 89 11.39 -24.01 -15.48
N GLU A 90 12.33 -24.02 -16.47
CA GLU A 90 12.98 -22.81 -16.96
C GLU A 90 11.97 -21.80 -17.51
N ASP A 91 10.94 -22.26 -18.22
CA ASP A 91 9.89 -21.41 -18.78
C ASP A 91 9.12 -20.61 -17.71
N ASP A 92 9.07 -21.11 -16.46
CA ASP A 92 8.38 -20.46 -15.36
C ASP A 92 9.32 -19.64 -14.44
N ILE A 93 10.62 -19.95 -14.40
CA ILE A 93 11.58 -19.23 -13.51
C ILE A 93 11.67 -17.75 -13.89
N LEU A 94 11.81 -17.44 -15.17
CA LEU A 94 11.96 -16.07 -15.63
C LEU A 94 10.71 -15.22 -15.34
N PRO A 95 9.47 -15.61 -15.73
CA PRO A 95 8.27 -14.87 -15.36
C PRO A 95 8.11 -14.68 -13.86
N ALA A 96 8.34 -15.73 -13.04
CA ALA A 96 8.20 -15.65 -11.60
C ALA A 96 9.19 -14.63 -10.97
N LYS A 97 10.44 -14.62 -11.45
CA LYS A 97 11.46 -13.68 -10.97
C LYS A 97 11.18 -12.25 -11.40
N LEU A 98 10.73 -12.05 -12.63
CA LEU A 98 10.33 -10.74 -13.12
C LEU A 98 9.19 -10.19 -12.27
N PHE A 99 8.19 -11.01 -11.96
CA PHE A 99 7.07 -10.63 -11.09
C PHE A 99 7.55 -10.23 -9.69
N SER A 100 8.39 -11.02 -9.06
CA SER A 100 8.97 -10.71 -7.74
C SER A 100 9.81 -9.42 -7.75
N SER A 101 10.54 -9.15 -8.84
CA SER A 101 11.28 -7.89 -9.01
C SER A 101 10.33 -6.69 -9.11
N MET A 102 9.22 -6.86 -9.84
CA MET A 102 8.18 -5.82 -9.95
C MET A 102 7.50 -5.53 -8.61
N GLU A 103 7.24 -6.55 -7.78
CA GLU A 103 6.67 -6.36 -6.44
C GLU A 103 7.55 -5.48 -5.56
N THR A 104 8.87 -5.71 -5.58
CA THR A 104 9.83 -4.89 -4.82
C THR A 104 9.86 -3.44 -5.32
N SER A 105 9.81 -3.25 -6.64
CA SER A 105 9.82 -1.90 -7.24
C SER A 105 8.51 -1.15 -7.03
N ALA A 106 7.38 -1.85 -6.96
CA ALA A 106 6.07 -1.23 -6.79
C ALA A 106 5.95 -0.44 -5.47
N GLY A 107 6.54 -0.94 -4.37
CA GLY A 107 6.60 -0.23 -3.10
C GLY A 107 7.32 1.12 -3.24
N ARG A 108 8.53 1.10 -3.79
CA ARG A 108 9.34 2.30 -4.01
C ARG A 108 8.69 3.30 -4.97
N MET A 109 7.94 2.80 -5.95
CA MET A 109 7.23 3.66 -6.90
C MET A 109 6.23 4.56 -6.20
N VAL A 110 5.54 4.03 -5.17
CA VAL A 110 4.61 4.81 -4.35
C VAL A 110 5.36 5.89 -3.56
N GLU A 111 6.45 5.53 -2.90
CA GLU A 111 7.26 6.46 -2.10
C GLU A 111 7.80 7.60 -2.95
N ASP A 112 8.39 7.28 -4.11
CA ASP A 112 9.05 8.26 -4.96
C ASP A 112 8.10 9.15 -5.77
N VAL A 113 6.89 8.67 -6.08
CA VAL A 113 5.93 9.36 -6.95
C VAL A 113 4.75 9.93 -6.16
N ALA A 114 4.10 9.12 -5.32
CA ALA A 114 2.88 9.55 -4.65
C ALA A 114 3.16 10.57 -3.53
N LEU A 115 4.13 10.32 -2.66
CA LEU A 115 4.41 11.21 -1.54
C LEU A 115 4.62 12.67 -1.99
N PRO A 116 5.49 12.98 -2.98
CA PRO A 116 5.70 14.37 -3.42
C PRO A 116 4.45 15.04 -3.99
N VAL A 117 3.62 14.31 -4.74
CA VAL A 117 2.38 14.86 -5.34
C VAL A 117 1.38 15.32 -4.28
N TYR A 118 1.37 14.67 -3.12
CA TYR A 118 0.52 15.07 -1.98
C TYR A 118 1.25 15.94 -0.94
N GLY A 119 2.39 16.54 -1.32
CA GLY A 119 3.11 17.50 -0.48
C GLY A 119 3.89 16.85 0.67
N TRP A 120 4.17 15.55 0.59
CA TRP A 120 5.09 14.88 1.49
C TRP A 120 6.50 14.88 0.91
N GLN A 121 7.47 14.96 1.78
CA GLN A 121 8.87 14.78 1.43
C GLN A 121 9.22 13.30 1.59
N ALA A 122 9.63 12.64 0.50
CA ALA A 122 10.24 11.32 0.58
C ALA A 122 11.55 11.39 1.37
N VAL A 123 11.77 10.43 2.26
CA VAL A 123 12.99 10.35 3.06
C VAL A 123 13.90 9.29 2.46
N PRO A 124 15.09 9.63 1.95
CA PRO A 124 16.02 8.65 1.44
C PRO A 124 16.42 7.65 2.52
N SER A 125 16.33 6.36 2.22
CA SER A 125 16.80 5.31 3.12
C SER A 125 18.32 5.38 3.28
N GLY A 126 18.79 5.74 4.47
CA GLY A 126 20.20 5.66 4.84
C GLY A 126 20.40 4.57 5.89
N MET A 127 21.32 3.63 5.68
CA MET A 127 21.61 2.63 6.70
C MET A 127 22.09 3.32 7.99
N HIS A 128 21.52 2.91 9.14
CA HIS A 128 21.90 3.34 10.50
C HIS A 128 21.70 4.84 10.85
N SER A 129 20.79 5.53 10.16
CA SER A 129 20.40 6.89 10.55
C SER A 129 18.99 6.92 11.16
N ALA A 130 18.68 7.94 11.96
CA ALA A 130 17.34 8.17 12.50
C ALA A 130 16.28 8.27 11.37
N ASN A 131 16.68 8.80 10.22
CA ASN A 131 15.80 8.95 9.05
C ASN A 131 15.57 7.62 8.30
N SER A 132 16.39 6.59 8.47
CA SER A 132 16.20 5.29 7.80
C SER A 132 14.96 4.53 8.25
N ALA A 133 14.34 4.95 9.34
CA ALA A 133 13.08 4.41 9.84
C ALA A 133 11.84 5.08 9.21
N LEU A 134 12.03 6.10 8.37
CA LEU A 134 10.96 6.85 7.73
C LEU A 134 11.05 6.74 6.22
N ASP A 135 9.91 6.56 5.57
CA ASP A 135 9.77 6.63 4.11
C ASP A 135 9.25 7.99 3.65
N GLY A 136 8.53 8.70 4.51
CA GLY A 136 8.02 10.02 4.22
C GLY A 136 7.78 10.90 5.43
N LYS A 137 7.83 12.21 5.22
CA LYS A 137 7.47 13.23 6.23
C LYS A 137 6.76 14.43 5.61
N GLN A 138 5.92 15.09 6.41
CA GLN A 138 5.27 16.35 6.07
C GLN A 138 5.31 17.25 7.30
N LEU A 139 5.84 18.46 7.13
CA LEU A 139 5.94 19.44 8.22
C LEU A 139 4.86 20.51 8.08
N ALA A 140 4.05 20.65 9.11
CA ALA A 140 3.08 21.73 9.28
C ALA A 140 3.16 22.21 10.73
N LEU A 141 4.10 23.12 11.03
CA LEU A 141 4.37 23.55 12.41
C LEU A 141 3.10 23.89 13.18
N PRO A 142 2.98 23.40 14.42
CA PRO A 142 3.99 22.71 15.24
C PRO A 142 4.05 21.18 15.01
N LEU A 143 3.31 20.64 14.04
CA LEU A 143 3.13 19.21 13.81
C LEU A 143 4.09 18.68 12.74
N LEU A 144 4.81 17.61 13.08
CA LEU A 144 5.52 16.74 12.15
C LEU A 144 4.68 15.49 11.91
N LYS A 145 4.25 15.27 10.67
CA LYS A 145 3.74 13.97 10.22
C LYS A 145 4.91 13.15 9.70
N ALA A 146 5.05 11.93 10.16
CA ALA A 146 6.09 10.99 9.76
C ALA A 146 5.47 9.65 9.43
N ALA A 147 5.93 8.99 8.38
CA ALA A 147 5.37 7.73 7.94
C ALA A 147 6.44 6.70 7.58
N THR A 148 6.16 5.45 7.93
CA THR A 148 6.85 4.27 7.41
C THR A 148 5.85 3.43 6.63
N LEU A 149 6.24 2.95 5.45
CA LEU A 149 5.33 2.29 4.50
C LEU A 149 5.70 0.82 4.31
N LYS A 150 4.69 -0.01 4.15
CA LYS A 150 4.83 -1.42 3.75
C LYS A 150 3.78 -1.77 2.70
N SER A 151 4.17 -2.64 1.77
CA SER A 151 3.31 -3.00 0.65
C SER A 151 1.99 -3.62 1.12
N GLY A 152 2.01 -4.61 2.00
CA GLY A 152 0.82 -5.39 2.34
C GLY A 152 0.57 -5.60 3.83
N PRO A 153 -0.63 -6.09 4.20
CA PRO A 153 -1.09 -6.15 5.60
C PRO A 153 -0.52 -7.34 6.41
N ARG A 154 0.44 -8.08 5.86
CA ARG A 154 1.08 -9.25 6.50
C ARG A 154 2.61 -9.21 6.41
N CYS A 155 3.18 -8.04 6.18
CA CYS A 155 4.62 -7.88 5.99
C CYS A 155 5.45 -7.94 7.28
N LEU A 156 4.82 -7.88 8.47
CA LEU A 156 5.53 -7.87 9.74
C LEU A 156 5.49 -9.21 10.47
N ASN A 157 6.57 -9.49 11.19
CA ASN A 157 6.66 -10.43 12.30
C ASN A 157 6.71 -9.68 13.65
N ASP A 158 6.85 -10.41 14.78
CA ASP A 158 6.88 -9.80 16.12
C ASP A 158 8.13 -8.94 16.34
N GLU A 159 9.29 -9.42 15.91
CA GLU A 159 10.56 -8.70 16.03
C GLU A 159 10.54 -7.39 15.24
N MET A 160 10.06 -7.41 14.02
CA MET A 160 9.90 -6.19 13.22
C MET A 160 8.96 -5.18 13.88
N SER A 161 7.86 -5.67 14.48
CA SER A 161 6.92 -4.80 15.19
C SER A 161 7.54 -4.15 16.42
N GLU A 162 8.41 -4.87 17.11
CA GLU A 162 9.18 -4.37 18.25
C GLU A 162 10.20 -3.31 17.80
N ASN A 163 10.98 -3.61 16.75
CA ASN A 163 11.96 -2.69 16.19
C ASN A 163 11.33 -1.38 15.71
N PHE A 164 10.13 -1.43 15.11
CA PHE A 164 9.40 -0.20 14.74
C PHE A 164 9.00 0.62 15.95
N ALA A 165 8.54 -0.02 17.03
CA ALA A 165 8.23 0.68 18.27
C ALA A 165 9.49 1.34 18.86
N ASP A 166 10.61 0.64 18.89
CA ASP A 166 11.91 1.16 19.37
C ASP A 166 12.39 2.34 18.53
N ASN A 167 12.24 2.27 17.20
CA ASN A 167 12.56 3.38 16.31
C ASN A 167 11.73 4.63 16.60
N VAL A 168 10.42 4.48 16.81
CA VAL A 168 9.54 5.61 17.15
C VAL A 168 9.94 6.23 18.49
N LEU A 169 10.19 5.42 19.52
CA LEU A 169 10.56 5.89 20.84
C LEU A 169 11.97 6.48 20.88
N GLY A 170 12.92 5.85 20.19
CA GLY A 170 14.32 6.27 20.19
C GLY A 170 14.59 7.47 19.28
N TYR A 171 14.03 7.49 18.09
CA TYR A 171 14.29 8.53 17.08
C TYR A 171 13.25 9.66 17.06
N GLY A 172 12.07 9.44 17.63
CA GLY A 172 11.00 10.45 17.64
C GLY A 172 11.44 11.82 18.18
N PRO A 173 12.17 11.92 19.30
CA PRO A 173 12.71 13.18 19.78
C PRO A 173 13.66 13.86 18.78
N THR A 174 14.51 13.09 18.11
CA THR A 174 15.43 13.59 17.08
C THR A 174 14.65 14.10 15.87
N TRP A 175 13.64 13.35 15.39
CA TRP A 175 12.78 13.82 14.27
C TRP A 175 12.13 15.16 14.59
N LEU A 176 11.62 15.33 15.82
CA LEU A 176 11.00 16.58 16.26
C LEU A 176 12.02 17.72 16.28
N SER A 177 13.18 17.49 16.90
CA SER A 177 14.27 18.48 17.00
C SER A 177 14.77 18.93 15.62
N ASP A 178 15.08 17.97 14.74
CA ASP A 178 15.62 18.23 13.41
C ASP A 178 14.68 19.02 12.50
N ASN A 179 13.36 18.93 12.78
CA ASN A 179 12.33 19.64 12.01
C ASN A 179 11.75 20.86 12.74
N GLY A 180 12.25 21.21 13.94
CA GLY A 180 11.71 22.29 14.75
C GLY A 180 10.26 22.12 15.15
N ALA A 181 9.80 20.87 15.21
CA ALA A 181 8.42 20.52 15.55
C ALA A 181 8.30 20.20 17.05
N SER A 182 7.10 20.37 17.61
CA SER A 182 6.80 20.03 19.02
C SER A 182 5.68 19.00 19.15
N GLN A 183 5.16 18.49 18.05
CA GLN A 183 4.14 17.42 18.01
C GLN A 183 4.49 16.41 16.93
N LEU A 184 4.35 15.11 17.22
CA LEU A 184 4.59 14.03 16.28
C LEU A 184 3.28 13.28 15.98
N ASP A 185 2.97 13.12 14.70
CA ASP A 185 1.97 12.18 14.19
C ASP A 185 2.67 11.12 13.34
N PHE A 186 3.02 10.01 13.97
CA PHE A 186 3.65 8.87 13.29
C PHE A 186 2.61 7.92 12.74
N THR A 187 2.74 7.58 11.47
CA THR A 187 1.87 6.59 10.81
C THR A 187 2.66 5.41 10.29
N TYR A 188 2.30 4.21 10.71
CA TYR A 188 2.65 2.99 10.01
C TYR A 188 1.59 2.76 8.92
N GLY A 189 1.98 3.02 7.67
CA GLY A 189 1.13 2.94 6.49
C GLY A 189 1.29 1.61 5.75
N VAL A 190 0.17 0.99 5.38
CA VAL A 190 0.14 -0.21 4.54
C VAL A 190 -0.56 0.14 3.23
N LEU A 191 0.13 -0.06 2.10
CA LEU A 191 -0.29 0.47 0.81
C LEU A 191 -1.57 -0.16 0.26
N TYR A 192 -1.82 -1.46 0.52
CA TYR A 192 -3.07 -2.13 0.11
C TYR A 192 -3.60 -3.06 1.21
N GLY A 193 -4.78 -3.60 1.00
CA GLY A 193 -5.45 -4.49 1.93
C GLY A 193 -6.40 -3.79 2.89
N THR A 194 -6.87 -4.54 3.89
CA THR A 194 -7.79 -4.07 4.92
C THR A 194 -7.32 -4.48 6.32
N LYS A 195 -7.80 -3.78 7.33
CA LYS A 195 -7.52 -4.15 8.74
C LYS A 195 -7.96 -5.57 9.08
N LYS A 196 -8.95 -6.11 8.35
CA LYS A 196 -9.43 -7.48 8.54
C LYS A 196 -8.43 -8.51 8.02
N GLN A 197 -7.72 -8.19 6.95
CA GLN A 197 -6.69 -9.05 6.34
C GLN A 197 -5.38 -9.04 7.11
N SER A 198 -5.16 -8.03 7.96
CA SER A 198 -3.94 -7.90 8.77
C SER A 198 -3.74 -9.09 9.71
N ASN A 199 -2.50 -9.52 9.86
CA ASN A 199 -2.09 -10.50 10.88
C ASN A 199 -1.97 -9.88 12.29
N LYS A 200 -2.28 -8.59 12.44
CA LYS A 200 -2.22 -7.78 13.66
C LYS A 200 -0.80 -7.49 14.18
N LYS A 201 0.24 -7.87 13.44
CA LYS A 201 1.62 -7.54 13.82
C LYS A 201 1.92 -6.05 13.65
N ASP A 202 1.27 -5.39 12.70
CA ASP A 202 1.24 -3.94 12.56
C ASP A 202 0.63 -3.25 13.80
N TRP A 203 -0.50 -3.75 14.33
CA TRP A 203 -1.05 -3.26 15.60
C TRP A 203 -0.11 -3.49 16.79
N HIS A 204 0.73 -4.56 16.77
CA HIS A 204 1.70 -4.82 17.84
C HIS A 204 2.73 -3.69 17.98
N ILE A 205 2.99 -2.89 16.94
CA ILE A 205 3.81 -1.67 17.05
C ILE A 205 3.23 -0.75 18.12
N LEU A 206 1.93 -0.48 18.06
CA LEU A 206 1.24 0.40 19.02
C LEU A 206 1.24 -0.17 20.44
N ARG A 207 1.03 -1.49 20.56
CA ARG A 207 1.11 -2.19 21.84
C ARG A 207 2.51 -2.04 22.44
N ASN A 208 3.54 -2.31 21.67
CA ASN A 208 4.94 -2.25 22.12
C ASN A 208 5.32 -0.83 22.53
N ILE A 209 4.85 0.20 21.82
CA ILE A 209 5.02 1.61 22.25
C ILE A 209 4.40 1.81 23.63
N ALA A 210 3.14 1.37 23.83
CA ALA A 210 2.45 1.57 25.09
C ALA A 210 3.07 0.79 26.27
N GLU A 211 3.57 -0.44 26.01
CA GLU A 211 4.19 -1.29 27.04
C GLU A 211 5.60 -0.86 27.41
N LYS A 212 6.36 -0.25 26.49
CA LYS A 212 7.74 0.22 26.74
C LYS A 212 7.81 1.60 27.41
N LEU A 213 6.76 2.38 27.33
CA LEU A 213 6.74 3.72 27.91
C LEU A 213 6.54 3.67 29.44
N PRO A 214 7.18 4.56 30.20
CA PRO A 214 6.96 4.72 31.64
C PRO A 214 5.49 5.05 31.96
N ALA A 215 5.06 4.69 33.15
CA ALA A 215 3.74 5.01 33.65
C ALA A 215 3.49 6.53 33.57
N GLY A 216 2.31 6.93 33.06
CA GLY A 216 1.91 8.33 32.88
C GLY A 216 2.39 8.99 31.58
N GLN A 217 3.23 8.33 30.76
CA GLN A 217 3.57 8.84 29.43
C GLN A 217 2.59 8.37 28.35
N VAL A 218 1.87 7.27 28.55
CA VAL A 218 0.79 6.85 27.68
C VAL A 218 -0.48 7.62 28.06
N VAL A 219 -0.98 8.41 27.13
CA VAL A 219 -2.19 9.24 27.33
C VAL A 219 -3.43 8.44 26.99
N ASN A 220 -3.46 7.83 25.79
CA ASN A 220 -4.52 6.95 25.33
C ASN A 220 -3.89 5.65 24.77
N PRO A 221 -3.98 4.54 25.49
CA PRO A 221 -3.41 3.28 25.04
C PRO A 221 -4.17 2.72 23.83
N PRO A 222 -3.53 1.86 23.01
CA PRO A 222 -4.10 1.34 21.77
C PRO A 222 -5.14 0.22 22.00
N TRP A 223 -5.60 0.01 23.23
CA TRP A 223 -6.51 -1.08 23.55
C TRP A 223 -7.82 -0.91 22.79
N GLN A 224 -8.15 -1.90 21.97
CA GLN A 224 -9.28 -1.90 21.04
C GLN A 224 -9.24 -0.82 19.94
N ARG A 225 -8.07 -0.16 19.72
CA ARG A 225 -7.88 0.94 18.78
C ARG A 225 -6.68 0.67 17.86
N TRP A 226 -6.63 1.39 16.75
CA TRP A 226 -5.52 1.41 15.80
C TRP A 226 -4.66 2.68 15.97
N GLU A 227 -4.67 3.25 17.14
CA GLU A 227 -4.00 4.48 17.53
C GLU A 227 -3.51 4.39 18.97
N CYS A 228 -2.34 4.96 19.25
CA CYS A 228 -1.78 5.16 20.58
C CYS A 228 -1.35 6.62 20.74
N GLN A 229 -1.83 7.30 21.77
CA GLN A 229 -1.39 8.66 22.11
C GLN A 229 -0.51 8.62 23.33
N PHE A 230 0.65 9.28 23.24
CA PHE A 230 1.68 9.23 24.28
C PHE A 230 2.51 10.51 24.30
N ARG A 231 3.51 10.57 25.16
CA ARG A 231 4.47 11.67 25.26
C ARG A 231 5.89 11.19 24.97
N LEU A 232 6.61 11.92 24.13
CA LEU A 232 8.02 11.77 23.88
C LEU A 232 8.76 12.97 24.50
N ALA A 233 9.58 12.75 25.52
CA ALA A 233 10.31 13.84 26.20
C ALA A 233 9.40 15.06 26.50
N HIS A 234 8.20 14.82 27.00
CA HIS A 234 7.12 15.78 27.31
C HIS A 234 6.32 16.32 26.11
N GLN A 235 6.73 16.06 24.89
CA GLN A 235 6.02 16.48 23.67
C GLN A 235 4.91 15.49 23.30
N PRO A 236 3.72 15.96 22.87
CA PRO A 236 2.64 15.10 22.47
C PRO A 236 3.01 14.32 21.19
N ALA A 237 2.70 13.04 21.21
CA ALA A 237 2.91 12.14 20.08
C ALA A 237 1.72 11.21 19.88
N THR A 238 1.42 10.92 18.64
CA THR A 238 0.43 9.93 18.24
C THR A 238 1.09 8.93 17.29
N ALA A 239 0.87 7.66 17.50
CA ALA A 239 1.21 6.61 16.55
C ALA A 239 -0.07 5.94 16.06
N THR A 240 -0.21 5.77 14.74
CA THR A 240 -1.41 5.21 14.11
C THR A 240 -1.02 4.14 13.09
N VAL A 241 -1.81 3.07 13.00
CA VAL A 241 -1.72 2.09 11.91
C VAL A 241 -2.84 2.33 10.92
N ARG A 242 -2.49 2.62 9.66
CA ARG A 242 -3.41 2.90 8.57
C ARG A 242 -3.21 1.91 7.43
N ILE A 243 -4.25 1.18 7.04
CA ILE A 243 -4.17 0.09 6.06
C ILE A 243 -5.05 0.41 4.85
N GLY A 244 -4.48 0.29 3.66
CA GLY A 244 -5.17 0.49 2.40
C GLY A 244 -5.81 1.88 2.29
N LYS A 245 -7.12 1.93 2.06
CA LYS A 245 -7.83 3.22 1.91
C LYS A 245 -7.59 4.18 3.08
N ASP A 246 -7.47 3.69 4.33
CA ASP A 246 -7.23 4.57 5.49
C ASP A 246 -5.87 5.29 5.41
N TRP A 247 -4.87 4.67 4.78
CA TRP A 247 -3.59 5.31 4.49
C TRP A 247 -3.73 6.37 3.39
N TRP A 248 -4.38 6.03 2.28
CA TRP A 248 -4.55 6.95 1.16
C TRP A 248 -5.41 8.15 1.52
N ASP A 249 -6.47 7.96 2.32
CA ASP A 249 -7.29 9.06 2.84
C ASP A 249 -6.46 10.01 3.73
N TYR A 250 -5.53 9.47 4.50
CA TYR A 250 -4.62 10.26 5.32
C TYR A 250 -3.57 11.01 4.50
N LEU A 251 -3.07 10.41 3.44
CA LEU A 251 -2.07 10.99 2.56
C LEU A 251 -2.62 12.20 1.80
N GLY A 252 -3.76 12.07 1.14
CA GLY A 252 -4.26 13.04 0.18
C GLY A 252 -5.76 13.29 0.17
N GLY A 253 -6.51 12.81 1.20
CA GLY A 253 -7.96 12.97 1.29
C GLY A 253 -8.76 11.85 0.63
N SER A 254 -10.07 11.96 0.68
CA SER A 254 -11.01 10.87 0.33
C SER A 254 -10.91 10.37 -1.12
N LEU A 255 -10.48 11.21 -2.06
CA LEU A 255 -10.31 10.88 -3.46
C LEU A 255 -8.91 10.35 -3.80
N CYS A 256 -7.95 10.41 -2.87
CA CYS A 256 -6.55 10.05 -3.12
C CYS A 256 -6.38 8.63 -3.69
N LEU A 257 -7.07 7.64 -3.13
CA LEU A 257 -7.00 6.27 -3.63
C LEU A 257 -7.51 6.17 -5.08
N THR A 258 -8.58 6.87 -5.42
CA THR A 258 -9.15 6.91 -6.78
C THR A 258 -8.19 7.60 -7.75
N GLU A 259 -7.55 8.69 -7.33
CA GLU A 259 -6.52 9.39 -8.11
C GLU A 259 -5.31 8.48 -8.40
N ILE A 260 -4.80 7.78 -7.40
CA ILE A 260 -3.70 6.81 -7.52
C ILE A 260 -4.06 5.68 -8.48
N CYS A 261 -5.22 5.05 -8.30
CA CYS A 261 -5.65 3.96 -9.16
C CYS A 261 -5.86 4.40 -10.61
N ALA A 262 -6.50 5.56 -10.83
CA ALA A 262 -6.67 6.12 -12.15
C ALA A 262 -5.32 6.41 -12.83
N ALA A 263 -4.38 7.02 -12.11
CA ALA A 263 -3.05 7.32 -12.63
C ALA A 263 -2.25 6.06 -12.98
N LEU A 264 -2.29 5.01 -12.13
CA LEU A 264 -1.63 3.73 -12.41
C LEU A 264 -2.23 3.05 -13.65
N ILE A 265 -3.56 3.03 -13.77
CA ILE A 265 -4.23 2.46 -14.93
C ILE A 265 -3.78 3.20 -16.20
N ARG A 266 -3.82 4.52 -16.20
CA ARG A 266 -3.38 5.35 -17.33
C ARG A 266 -1.89 5.14 -17.68
N ALA A 267 -1.06 4.93 -16.69
CA ALA A 267 0.37 4.69 -16.89
C ALA A 267 0.69 3.31 -17.46
N CYS A 268 -0.08 2.28 -17.06
CA CYS A 268 0.27 0.88 -17.28
C CYS A 268 -0.64 0.17 -18.29
N VAL A 269 -1.88 0.64 -18.48
CA VAL A 269 -2.89 -0.02 -19.32
C VAL A 269 -3.29 0.88 -20.49
N ALA A 270 -2.86 0.50 -21.69
CA ALA A 270 -3.26 1.22 -22.88
C ALA A 270 -4.80 1.12 -23.09
N PRO A 271 -5.44 2.20 -23.53
CA PRO A 271 -6.81 2.11 -23.97
C PRO A 271 -6.99 1.09 -25.12
N GLY A 272 -8.03 0.31 -25.06
CA GLY A 272 -8.24 -0.75 -26.04
C GLY A 272 -9.69 -1.25 -26.08
N GLN A 273 -9.88 -2.49 -26.45
CA GLN A 273 -11.18 -3.14 -26.36
C GLN A 273 -11.36 -3.74 -24.98
N ALA A 274 -12.59 -3.65 -24.46
CA ALA A 274 -12.96 -4.38 -23.25
C ALA A 274 -13.05 -5.89 -23.56
N ASP A 275 -12.88 -6.71 -22.52
CA ASP A 275 -13.08 -8.14 -22.66
C ASP A 275 -14.47 -8.43 -23.21
N PRO A 276 -14.59 -9.40 -24.14
CA PRO A 276 -15.89 -9.79 -24.69
C PRO A 276 -16.88 -10.21 -23.59
N VAL A 277 -18.16 -9.95 -23.81
CA VAL A 277 -19.22 -10.43 -22.91
C VAL A 277 -19.15 -11.96 -22.83
N GLY A 278 -19.11 -12.50 -21.62
CA GLY A 278 -18.99 -13.95 -21.39
C GLY A 278 -17.56 -14.47 -21.34
N THR A 279 -16.54 -13.60 -21.31
CA THR A 279 -15.15 -14.00 -21.04
C THR A 279 -15.09 -14.86 -19.77
N ARG A 280 -14.48 -16.04 -19.87
CA ARG A 280 -14.26 -16.94 -18.74
C ARG A 280 -12.92 -16.65 -18.08
N TYR A 281 -12.97 -16.35 -16.80
CA TYR A 281 -11.79 -16.17 -15.99
C TYR A 281 -11.51 -17.43 -15.17
N THR A 282 -10.24 -17.74 -14.94
CA THR A 282 -9.81 -18.84 -14.05
C THR A 282 -10.13 -18.52 -12.58
N ILE A 283 -10.03 -17.24 -12.19
CA ILE A 283 -10.43 -16.78 -10.85
C ILE A 283 -11.95 -16.62 -10.85
N SER A 284 -12.63 -17.43 -10.05
CA SER A 284 -14.09 -17.66 -10.13
C SER A 284 -14.95 -16.42 -9.88
N ASP A 285 -14.47 -15.47 -9.07
CA ASP A 285 -15.19 -14.23 -8.74
C ASP A 285 -14.76 -13.02 -9.60
N LEU A 286 -13.72 -13.17 -10.43
CA LEU A 286 -13.17 -12.06 -11.19
C LEU A 286 -14.19 -11.44 -12.13
N ALA A 287 -15.00 -12.26 -12.83
CA ALA A 287 -16.05 -11.78 -13.70
C ALA A 287 -17.03 -10.83 -12.98
N SER A 288 -17.42 -11.17 -11.75
CA SER A 288 -18.32 -10.32 -10.95
C SER A 288 -17.64 -9.05 -10.47
N ILE A 289 -16.35 -9.11 -10.12
CA ILE A 289 -15.57 -7.96 -9.70
C ILE A 289 -15.46 -6.92 -10.81
N VAL A 290 -15.09 -7.34 -12.03
CA VAL A 290 -14.81 -6.44 -13.13
C VAL A 290 -16.06 -5.99 -13.91
N ALA A 291 -17.22 -6.63 -13.71
CA ALA A 291 -18.46 -6.26 -14.37
C ALA A 291 -18.88 -4.83 -14.01
N LEU A 292 -19.34 -4.08 -15.01
CA LEU A 292 -19.97 -2.77 -14.79
C LEU A 292 -21.32 -2.95 -14.06
N PRO A 293 -21.73 -1.97 -13.22
CA PRO A 293 -23.07 -1.96 -12.62
C PRO A 293 -24.16 -1.97 -13.70
N ARG A 294 -25.24 -2.74 -13.48
CA ARG A 294 -26.28 -2.99 -14.49
C ARG A 294 -27.13 -1.77 -14.85
N ASP A 295 -27.33 -0.87 -13.89
CA ASP A 295 -28.32 0.23 -13.99
C ASP A 295 -27.70 1.61 -14.23
N GLN A 296 -26.45 1.66 -14.70
CA GLN A 296 -25.82 2.95 -14.93
C GLN A 296 -25.84 3.39 -16.39
N SER A 297 -26.31 4.61 -16.59
CA SER A 297 -26.01 5.40 -17.81
C SER A 297 -24.49 5.45 -18.02
N PRO A 298 -24.02 5.43 -19.28
CA PRO A 298 -22.59 5.53 -19.55
C PRO A 298 -22.00 6.73 -18.81
N ILE A 299 -21.10 6.46 -17.86
CA ILE A 299 -20.41 7.53 -17.13
C ILE A 299 -19.46 8.16 -18.12
N ASN A 300 -19.72 9.40 -18.43
CA ASN A 300 -18.85 10.19 -19.29
C ASN A 300 -17.76 10.83 -18.41
N VAL A 301 -16.68 10.09 -18.23
CA VAL A 301 -15.45 10.60 -17.58
C VAL A 301 -14.33 10.61 -18.62
N SER A 302 -13.53 11.67 -18.60
CA SER A 302 -12.39 11.82 -19.52
C SER A 302 -11.12 11.16 -18.99
N ILE A 303 -11.09 10.88 -17.69
CA ILE A 303 -9.88 10.43 -16.99
C ILE A 303 -9.55 8.95 -17.24
N LEU A 304 -10.56 8.09 -17.43
CA LEU A 304 -10.41 6.69 -17.85
C LEU A 304 -11.35 6.37 -18.99
N GLN A 305 -10.90 5.55 -19.94
CA GLN A 305 -11.75 5.03 -21.00
C GLN A 305 -12.59 3.84 -20.52
N ALA A 306 -13.67 3.53 -21.24
CA ALA A 306 -14.58 2.42 -20.89
C ALA A 306 -13.84 1.08 -20.73
N SER A 307 -12.86 0.79 -21.59
CA SER A 307 -12.02 -0.41 -21.51
C SER A 307 -11.12 -0.48 -20.28
N GLN A 308 -10.88 0.65 -19.62
CA GLN A 308 -10.05 0.74 -18.41
C GLN A 308 -10.87 0.62 -17.11
N MET A 309 -12.21 0.74 -17.17
CA MET A 309 -13.07 0.64 -15.98
C MET A 309 -12.99 -0.72 -15.25
N PRO A 310 -12.92 -1.87 -15.92
CA PRO A 310 -12.71 -3.15 -15.27
C PRO A 310 -11.43 -3.20 -14.43
N TRP A 311 -10.37 -2.54 -14.89
CA TRP A 311 -9.11 -2.44 -14.15
C TRP A 311 -9.24 -1.61 -12.87
N LEU A 312 -10.08 -0.58 -12.86
CA LEU A 312 -10.37 0.18 -11.64
C LEU A 312 -11.02 -0.72 -10.59
N PHE A 313 -12.05 -1.48 -10.96
CA PHE A 313 -12.69 -2.41 -10.02
C PHE A 313 -11.74 -3.50 -9.55
N PHE A 314 -10.93 -4.06 -10.45
CA PHE A 314 -9.90 -5.02 -10.11
C PHE A 314 -8.92 -4.47 -9.07
N LEU A 315 -8.35 -3.29 -9.27
CA LEU A 315 -7.45 -2.66 -8.31
C LEU A 315 -8.16 -2.35 -6.99
N MET A 316 -9.34 -1.74 -7.04
CA MET A 316 -10.10 -1.34 -5.85
C MET A 316 -10.52 -2.54 -5.00
N ARG A 317 -10.70 -3.71 -5.59
CA ARG A 317 -11.00 -4.95 -4.85
C ARG A 317 -9.91 -5.31 -3.82
N HIS A 318 -8.68 -4.89 -4.04
CA HIS A 318 -7.58 -5.12 -3.10
C HIS A 318 -7.64 -4.23 -1.85
N PHE A 319 -8.51 -3.22 -1.82
CA PHE A 319 -8.67 -2.25 -0.74
C PHE A 319 -9.97 -2.42 0.06
N CYS A 320 -10.75 -3.42 -0.26
CA CYS A 320 -12.01 -3.72 0.42
C CYS A 320 -12.14 -5.20 0.77
N ASP A 321 -13.01 -5.51 1.73
CA ASP A 321 -13.38 -6.88 2.09
C ASP A 321 -14.50 -7.41 1.19
N GLU A 322 -15.29 -6.49 0.63
CA GLU A 322 -16.45 -6.78 -0.21
C GLU A 322 -16.68 -5.64 -1.21
N MET A 323 -17.05 -5.99 -2.44
CA MET A 323 -17.45 -5.04 -3.46
C MET A 323 -18.89 -5.34 -3.90
N THR A 324 -19.74 -4.32 -3.86
CA THR A 324 -21.15 -4.38 -4.24
C THR A 324 -21.41 -3.55 -5.49
N ASP A 325 -22.54 -3.77 -6.12
CA ASP A 325 -23.00 -2.98 -7.27
C ASP A 325 -23.42 -1.55 -6.90
#